data_2931fc08d088ec4d7a5b9754b938ae11
#
_entry.id   2931fc08d088ec4d7a5b9754b938ae11
#
_cell.length_a   1.000
_cell.length_b   1.000
_cell.length_c   1.000
_cell.angle_alpha   90.00
_cell.angle_beta   90.00
_cell.angle_gamma   90.00
#
_symmetry.space_group_name_H-M   'P 1'
#
loop_
_entity.id
_entity.type
_entity.pdbx_description
1 polymer ?
#
loop_
_entity_poly.entity_id
_entity_poly.type
_entity_poly.pdbx_seq_one_letter_code
_entity_poly.pdbx_strand_id
1 'polypeptide(L)'
;MIVIKAICWMKPMDQTSQTEVVSTVPATDETRKILPIFLVVLIDVLGLMIILPLLPFYSEQFGATPFMVGMLISIYALCQLVSAPLLGRWSDHVGRKPLLIVSQIGTCLGFLLLAFANSLPLIFLSRIIDGFTAGNISLAQAYISDVTRPEKRAAAFGKIAMAFGIGFFVGPSLTSFLFQFGPKAPILAAAFLSFCSIVCTATLLPGGKVGTAAQATPQTRPRGLFAFGIYRKYFVSPRLRSLLVQIFIFYFTFSAYIYGFALFAERRFTYAGKPLNPQQIGYAFAYFGLIGIILQGFLLGPLVRRFGERRLVLYSFTACIVGYLAFSFIDGPLWIAVPGLFTSFGNGILRPAITSEISRSVERYEQGTVLGLNQSLQSVAQILAPLASTFLIGHWLLAPWAWFPAAICMLGLWLCVRMPHEAAVQMS
;
A
#
# COMPACT_ATOMS: atom_id res chain seq x y z
N MET A 1 54.22 -21.42 -42.53
CA MET A 1 54.60 -20.09 -43.04
C MET A 1 53.34 -19.34 -43.53
N ILE A 2 52.16 -19.53 -42.88
CA ILE A 2 50.91 -18.87 -43.24
C ILE A 2 50.20 -18.21 -42.01
N VAL A 3 50.74 -18.36 -40.78
CA VAL A 3 50.11 -17.85 -39.53
C VAL A 3 50.70 -16.50 -39.06
N ILE A 4 51.77 -15.98 -39.70
CA ILE A 4 52.49 -14.74 -39.27
C ILE A 4 52.01 -13.49 -40.05
N LYS A 5 51.18 -13.62 -41.09
CA LYS A 5 50.69 -12.46 -41.88
C LYS A 5 49.31 -11.89 -41.47
N ALA A 6 48.64 -12.42 -40.43
CA ALA A 6 47.33 -11.95 -39.97
C ALA A 6 47.40 -10.94 -38.80
N ILE A 7 48.58 -10.65 -38.25
CA ILE A 7 48.70 -9.77 -37.04
C ILE A 7 49.08 -8.31 -37.38
N CYS A 8 49.27 -7.99 -38.67
CA CYS A 8 49.80 -6.68 -39.09
C CYS A 8 48.72 -5.70 -39.63
N TRP A 9 47.41 -5.95 -39.43
CA TRP A 9 46.31 -5.07 -39.88
C TRP A 9 45.35 -4.60 -38.78
N MET A 10 45.76 -4.67 -37.50
CA MET A 10 45.06 -3.94 -36.46
C MET A 10 45.71 -2.58 -36.28
N LYS A 11 45.21 -1.58 -37.00
CA LYS A 11 45.41 -0.17 -36.63
C LYS A 11 44.83 0.05 -35.21
N PRO A 12 45.55 0.79 -34.34
CA PRO A 12 44.94 1.20 -33.05
C PRO A 12 43.72 2.06 -33.36
N MET A 13 42.54 1.62 -32.87
CA MET A 13 41.34 2.45 -32.88
C MET A 13 41.59 3.64 -31.97
N ASP A 14 41.53 4.80 -32.56
CA ASP A 14 41.61 6.12 -31.93
C ASP A 14 40.54 6.23 -30.83
N GLN A 15 40.97 6.36 -29.57
CA GLN A 15 40.09 6.42 -28.37
C GLN A 15 39.46 7.81 -28.15
N THR A 16 39.44 8.67 -29.16
CA THR A 16 39.03 10.07 -29.02
C THR A 16 37.66 10.42 -29.64
N SER A 17 36.78 9.47 -29.92
CA SER A 17 35.42 9.81 -30.43
C SER A 17 34.29 8.96 -29.87
N GLN A 18 34.36 8.52 -28.59
CA GLN A 18 33.15 8.24 -27.82
C GLN A 18 32.71 9.52 -27.13
N THR A 19 32.28 10.49 -27.92
CA THR A 19 31.39 11.54 -27.42
C THR A 19 30.12 10.82 -26.99
N GLU A 20 29.96 10.64 -25.66
CA GLU A 20 28.70 10.29 -25.03
C GLU A 20 27.62 11.19 -25.62
N VAL A 21 26.80 10.63 -26.49
CA VAL A 21 25.47 11.18 -26.73
C VAL A 21 24.68 10.89 -25.47
N VAL A 22 25.01 11.60 -24.38
CA VAL A 22 24.12 11.80 -23.26
C VAL A 22 22.93 12.54 -23.84
N SER A 23 21.90 11.81 -24.19
CA SER A 23 20.61 12.39 -24.51
C SER A 23 20.15 13.13 -23.26
N THR A 24 20.49 14.42 -23.19
CA THR A 24 20.00 15.37 -22.18
C THR A 24 18.52 15.58 -22.43
N VAL A 25 17.69 14.61 -22.00
CA VAL A 25 16.28 14.89 -21.79
C VAL A 25 16.24 15.85 -20.60
N PRO A 26 15.77 17.09 -20.79
CA PRO A 26 15.80 18.10 -19.72
C PRO A 26 15.03 17.57 -18.49
N ALA A 27 15.56 17.80 -17.29
CA ALA A 27 14.97 17.37 -16.03
C ALA A 27 13.51 17.87 -15.85
N THR A 28 13.12 18.91 -16.54
CA THR A 28 11.77 19.48 -16.62
C THR A 28 10.75 18.54 -17.28
N ASP A 29 11.18 17.66 -18.21
CA ASP A 29 10.26 16.79 -18.95
C ASP A 29 9.82 15.55 -18.11
N GLU A 30 10.67 15.04 -17.25
CA GLU A 30 10.33 13.90 -16.37
C GLU A 30 9.32 14.30 -15.28
N THR A 31 9.47 15.49 -14.69
CA THR A 31 8.53 15.99 -13.68
C THR A 31 7.14 16.21 -14.27
N ARG A 32 7.06 16.72 -15.51
CA ARG A 32 5.81 16.88 -16.25
C ARG A 32 5.09 15.56 -16.52
N LYS A 33 5.82 14.45 -16.70
CA LYS A 33 5.24 13.12 -16.93
C LYS A 33 4.77 12.43 -15.64
N ILE A 34 5.41 12.72 -14.49
CA ILE A 34 5.08 12.09 -13.21
C ILE A 34 3.91 12.79 -12.49
N LEU A 35 3.75 14.11 -12.66
CA LEU A 35 2.70 14.87 -11.98
C LEU A 35 1.28 14.36 -12.30
N PRO A 36 0.91 14.08 -13.56
CA PRO A 36 -0.41 13.57 -13.87
C PRO A 36 -0.70 12.23 -13.19
N ILE A 37 0.24 11.29 -13.22
CA ILE A 37 0.03 9.99 -12.59
C ILE A 37 -0.01 10.09 -11.06
N PHE A 38 0.73 11.03 -10.46
CA PHE A 38 0.63 11.32 -9.03
C PHE A 38 -0.78 11.82 -8.67
N LEU A 39 -1.33 12.76 -9.44
CA LEU A 39 -2.69 13.28 -9.21
C LEU A 39 -3.74 12.17 -9.36
N VAL A 40 -3.62 11.33 -10.38
CA VAL A 40 -4.50 10.18 -10.58
C VAL A 40 -4.47 9.26 -9.36
N VAL A 41 -3.27 8.86 -8.90
CA VAL A 41 -3.13 7.99 -7.72
C VAL A 41 -3.66 8.67 -6.46
N LEU A 42 -3.40 9.97 -6.27
CA LEU A 42 -3.91 10.72 -5.12
C LEU A 42 -5.43 10.71 -5.08
N ILE A 43 -6.08 10.98 -6.19
CA ILE A 43 -7.55 11.00 -6.29
C ILE A 43 -8.12 9.60 -6.02
N ASP A 44 -7.53 8.55 -6.59
CA ASP A 44 -7.97 7.16 -6.37
C ASP A 44 -7.82 6.74 -4.89
N VAL A 45 -6.69 7.11 -4.27
CA VAL A 45 -6.45 6.83 -2.84
C VAL A 45 -7.41 7.61 -1.96
N LEU A 46 -7.73 8.86 -2.29
CA LEU A 46 -8.74 9.64 -1.57
C LEU A 46 -10.09 8.94 -1.59
N GLY A 47 -10.54 8.47 -2.77
CA GLY A 47 -11.79 7.71 -2.89
C GLY A 47 -11.82 6.48 -1.99
N LEU A 48 -10.74 5.70 -1.98
CA LEU A 48 -10.59 4.52 -1.11
C LEU A 48 -10.63 4.89 0.38
N MET A 49 -9.94 5.94 0.78
CA MET A 49 -9.83 6.33 2.19
C MET A 49 -11.09 7.01 2.73
N ILE A 50 -11.92 7.60 1.87
CA ILE A 50 -13.27 8.08 2.24
C ILE A 50 -14.16 6.91 2.67
N ILE A 51 -14.10 5.78 1.98
CA ILE A 51 -14.96 4.62 2.25
C ILE A 51 -14.53 3.86 3.51
N LEU A 52 -13.25 3.89 3.87
CA LEU A 52 -12.66 3.10 4.95
C LEU A 52 -13.41 3.23 6.29
N PRO A 53 -13.66 4.43 6.85
CA PRO A 53 -14.36 4.57 8.11
C PRO A 53 -15.89 4.38 7.98
N LEU A 54 -16.44 4.48 6.78
CA LEU A 54 -17.88 4.50 6.53
C LEU A 54 -18.45 3.11 6.25
N LEU A 55 -17.72 2.25 5.55
CA LEU A 55 -18.21 0.96 5.05
C LEU A 55 -18.83 0.08 6.14
N PRO A 56 -18.25 -0.05 7.35
CA PRO A 56 -18.86 -0.81 8.44
C PRO A 56 -20.27 -0.33 8.76
N PHE A 57 -20.42 0.94 9.06
CA PHE A 57 -21.70 1.55 9.44
C PHE A 57 -22.74 1.49 8.33
N TYR A 58 -22.30 1.75 7.10
CA TYR A 58 -23.19 1.72 5.95
C TYR A 58 -23.73 0.31 5.69
N SER A 59 -22.89 -0.73 5.82
CA SER A 59 -23.31 -2.11 5.62
C SER A 59 -24.17 -2.65 6.77
N GLU A 60 -23.92 -2.24 8.03
CA GLU A 60 -24.75 -2.62 9.19
C GLU A 60 -26.18 -2.07 9.08
N GLN A 61 -26.41 -0.92 8.42
CA GLN A 61 -27.75 -0.41 8.13
C GLN A 61 -28.59 -1.37 7.26
N PHE A 62 -27.94 -2.24 6.49
CA PHE A 62 -28.57 -3.28 5.67
C PHE A 62 -28.48 -4.68 6.30
N GLY A 63 -28.24 -4.74 7.62
CA GLY A 63 -28.23 -6.00 8.38
C GLY A 63 -26.92 -6.77 8.31
N ALA A 64 -25.79 -6.15 7.90
CA ALA A 64 -24.50 -6.82 7.95
C ALA A 64 -24.07 -7.07 9.39
N THR A 65 -23.65 -8.29 9.70
CA THR A 65 -22.93 -8.60 10.93
C THR A 65 -21.48 -8.11 10.83
N PRO A 66 -20.75 -7.90 11.95
CA PRO A 66 -19.35 -7.53 11.91
C PRO A 66 -18.51 -8.47 11.04
N PHE A 67 -18.76 -9.77 11.11
CA PHE A 67 -18.07 -10.75 10.26
C PHE A 67 -18.34 -10.53 8.78
N MET A 68 -19.58 -10.17 8.38
CA MET A 68 -19.91 -9.82 7.00
C MET A 68 -19.20 -8.53 6.55
N VAL A 69 -18.97 -7.57 7.44
CA VAL A 69 -18.14 -6.40 7.16
C VAL A 69 -16.70 -6.83 6.84
N GLY A 70 -16.13 -7.75 7.64
CA GLY A 70 -14.84 -8.35 7.34
C GLY A 70 -14.82 -9.04 5.98
N MET A 71 -15.89 -9.78 5.63
CA MET A 71 -16.03 -10.43 4.33
C MET A 71 -16.07 -9.41 3.17
N LEU A 72 -16.75 -8.27 3.34
CA LEU A 72 -16.79 -7.19 2.33
C LEU A 72 -15.40 -6.64 1.99
N ILE A 73 -14.56 -6.50 3.01
CA ILE A 73 -13.18 -6.04 2.84
C ILE A 73 -12.33 -7.14 2.21
N SER A 74 -12.49 -8.38 2.70
CA SER A 74 -11.70 -9.53 2.23
C SER A 74 -12.03 -9.91 0.79
N ILE A 75 -13.30 -9.84 0.35
CA ILE A 75 -13.69 -10.15 -1.03
C ILE A 75 -13.10 -9.14 -2.01
N TYR A 76 -13.08 -7.85 -1.65
CA TYR A 76 -12.40 -6.83 -2.43
C TYR A 76 -10.91 -7.16 -2.59
N ALA A 77 -10.20 -7.46 -1.49
CA ALA A 77 -8.79 -7.78 -1.51
C ALA A 77 -8.49 -9.09 -2.28
N LEU A 78 -9.37 -10.08 -2.20
CA LEU A 78 -9.27 -11.33 -2.95
C LEU A 78 -9.43 -11.09 -4.46
N CYS A 79 -10.45 -10.33 -4.86
CA CYS A 79 -10.64 -9.95 -6.26
C CYS A 79 -9.44 -9.16 -6.79
N GLN A 80 -8.91 -8.21 -6.01
CA GLN A 80 -7.73 -7.42 -6.35
C GLN A 80 -6.48 -8.30 -6.50
N LEU A 81 -6.27 -9.29 -5.63
CA LEU A 81 -5.14 -10.21 -5.71
C LEU A 81 -5.12 -10.97 -7.05
N VAL A 82 -6.29 -11.34 -7.55
CA VAL A 82 -6.44 -12.04 -8.82
C VAL A 82 -6.34 -11.07 -10.00
N SER A 83 -7.01 -9.94 -9.92
CA SER A 83 -7.14 -9.00 -11.05
C SER A 83 -5.85 -8.20 -11.31
N ALA A 84 -5.11 -7.79 -10.27
CA ALA A 84 -3.93 -6.92 -10.44
C ALA A 84 -2.86 -7.51 -11.38
N PRO A 85 -2.45 -8.80 -11.28
CA PRO A 85 -1.51 -9.37 -12.23
C PRO A 85 -2.11 -9.59 -13.63
N LEU A 86 -3.43 -9.81 -13.75
CA LEU A 86 -4.09 -9.95 -15.04
C LEU A 86 -4.14 -8.61 -15.77
N LEU A 87 -4.60 -7.55 -15.09
CA LEU A 87 -4.63 -6.18 -15.63
C LEU A 87 -3.21 -5.68 -15.95
N GLY A 88 -2.23 -5.99 -15.11
CA GLY A 88 -0.84 -5.68 -15.36
C GLY A 88 -0.32 -6.27 -16.68
N ARG A 89 -0.55 -7.58 -16.91
CA ARG A 89 -0.17 -8.26 -18.16
C ARG A 89 -0.94 -7.72 -19.36
N TRP A 90 -2.23 -7.54 -19.21
CA TRP A 90 -3.08 -7.02 -20.29
C TRP A 90 -2.64 -5.62 -20.71
N SER A 91 -2.23 -4.81 -19.74
CA SER A 91 -1.70 -3.46 -20.00
C SER A 91 -0.36 -3.43 -20.75
N ASP A 92 0.42 -4.51 -20.68
CA ASP A 92 1.65 -4.65 -21.49
C ASP A 92 1.33 -4.74 -23.00
N HIS A 93 0.14 -5.27 -23.36
CA HIS A 93 -0.30 -5.43 -24.76
C HIS A 93 -1.13 -4.25 -25.27
N VAL A 94 -2.13 -3.85 -24.50
CA VAL A 94 -3.11 -2.79 -24.88
C VAL A 94 -2.57 -1.39 -24.59
N GLY A 95 -1.63 -1.28 -23.66
CA GLY A 95 -1.07 -0.02 -23.16
C GLY A 95 -1.56 0.33 -21.76
N ARG A 96 -0.77 1.11 -21.02
CA ARG A 96 -1.05 1.47 -19.60
C ARG A 96 -2.28 2.36 -19.46
N LYS A 97 -2.40 3.41 -20.30
CA LYS A 97 -3.48 4.39 -20.21
C LYS A 97 -4.88 3.81 -20.41
N PRO A 98 -5.15 3.00 -21.47
CA PRO A 98 -6.47 2.40 -21.65
C PRO A 98 -6.89 1.49 -20.49
N LEU A 99 -5.98 0.65 -20.00
CA LEU A 99 -6.27 -0.24 -18.86
C LEU A 99 -6.47 0.51 -17.56
N LEU A 100 -5.75 1.62 -17.34
CA LEU A 100 -5.96 2.48 -16.18
C LEU A 100 -7.36 3.10 -16.22
N ILE A 101 -7.82 3.60 -17.38
CA ILE A 101 -9.19 4.11 -17.56
C ILE A 101 -10.23 3.02 -17.30
N VAL A 102 -10.07 1.81 -17.83
CA VAL A 102 -10.99 0.69 -17.58
C VAL A 102 -11.05 0.35 -16.08
N SER A 103 -9.91 0.29 -15.42
CA SER A 103 -9.81 0.07 -13.98
C SER A 103 -10.57 1.15 -13.19
N GLN A 104 -10.36 2.42 -13.52
CA GLN A 104 -11.03 3.56 -12.87
C GLN A 104 -12.54 3.59 -13.13
N ILE A 105 -12.99 3.23 -14.35
CA ILE A 105 -14.43 3.10 -14.65
C ILE A 105 -15.06 2.06 -13.74
N GLY A 106 -14.41 0.89 -13.56
CA GLY A 106 -14.92 -0.14 -12.67
C GLY A 106 -14.99 0.32 -11.20
N THR A 107 -13.97 1.03 -10.71
CA THR A 107 -13.98 1.64 -9.36
C THR A 107 -15.12 2.68 -9.23
N CYS A 108 -15.31 3.54 -10.22
CA CYS A 108 -16.39 4.52 -10.25
C CYS A 108 -17.77 3.83 -10.20
N LEU A 109 -17.99 2.81 -11.03
CA LEU A 109 -19.22 1.99 -11.04
C LEU A 109 -19.41 1.29 -9.68
N GLY A 110 -18.34 0.76 -9.09
CA GLY A 110 -18.37 0.17 -7.76
C GLY A 110 -18.85 1.16 -6.69
N PHE A 111 -18.35 2.38 -6.69
CA PHE A 111 -18.79 3.42 -5.76
C PHE A 111 -20.22 3.88 -6.03
N LEU A 112 -20.62 4.05 -7.30
CA LEU A 112 -22.00 4.36 -7.66
C LEU A 112 -22.96 3.24 -7.20
N LEU A 113 -22.62 1.99 -7.48
CA LEU A 113 -23.44 0.86 -7.03
C LEU A 113 -23.53 0.82 -5.50
N LEU A 114 -22.44 1.13 -4.79
CA LEU A 114 -22.46 1.23 -3.33
C LEU A 114 -23.38 2.36 -2.85
N ALA A 115 -23.33 3.55 -3.46
CA ALA A 115 -24.15 4.70 -3.09
C ALA A 115 -25.66 4.44 -3.25
N PHE A 116 -26.02 3.68 -4.29
CA PHE A 116 -27.41 3.33 -4.59
C PHE A 116 -27.82 1.94 -4.11
N ALA A 117 -26.94 1.24 -3.37
CA ALA A 117 -27.29 -0.05 -2.80
C ALA A 117 -28.47 0.09 -1.81
N ASN A 118 -29.40 -0.83 -1.93
CA ASN A 118 -30.59 -0.95 -1.06
C ASN A 118 -30.65 -2.33 -0.37
N SER A 119 -29.62 -3.14 -0.53
CA SER A 119 -29.51 -4.47 0.06
C SER A 119 -28.06 -4.90 0.20
N LEU A 120 -27.80 -5.80 1.16
CA LEU A 120 -26.47 -6.31 1.43
C LEU A 120 -25.80 -7.00 0.22
N PRO A 121 -26.52 -7.82 -0.59
CA PRO A 121 -25.96 -8.41 -1.82
C PRO A 121 -25.43 -7.38 -2.82
N LEU A 122 -26.10 -6.21 -2.93
CA LEU A 122 -25.62 -5.14 -3.83
C LEU A 122 -24.34 -4.48 -3.28
N ILE A 123 -24.19 -4.39 -1.96
CA ILE A 123 -22.96 -3.92 -1.33
C ILE A 123 -21.82 -4.91 -1.64
N PHE A 124 -22.05 -6.23 -1.51
CA PHE A 124 -21.08 -7.26 -1.90
C PHE A 124 -20.71 -7.15 -3.39
N LEU A 125 -21.70 -7.02 -4.26
CA LEU A 125 -21.48 -6.87 -5.71
C LEU A 125 -20.63 -5.62 -6.01
N SER A 126 -20.88 -4.51 -5.33
CA SER A 126 -20.08 -3.30 -5.49
C SER A 126 -18.59 -3.54 -5.15
N ARG A 127 -18.32 -4.30 -4.08
CA ARG A 127 -16.94 -4.64 -3.66
C ARG A 127 -16.28 -5.62 -4.62
N ILE A 128 -17.04 -6.56 -5.18
CA ILE A 128 -16.54 -7.51 -6.19
C ILE A 128 -16.14 -6.75 -7.47
N ILE A 129 -17.02 -5.88 -8.00
CA ILE A 129 -16.75 -5.10 -9.21
C ILE A 129 -15.51 -4.20 -8.97
N ASP A 130 -15.49 -3.45 -7.88
CA ASP A 130 -14.36 -2.57 -7.53
C ASP A 130 -13.07 -3.39 -7.35
N GLY A 131 -13.11 -4.54 -6.67
CA GLY A 131 -11.96 -5.42 -6.48
C GLY A 131 -11.42 -6.01 -7.78
N PHE A 132 -12.29 -6.49 -8.69
CA PHE A 132 -11.86 -7.01 -9.99
C PHE A 132 -11.28 -5.94 -10.91
N THR A 133 -11.61 -4.70 -10.68
CA THR A 133 -11.07 -3.56 -11.43
C THR A 133 -9.98 -2.81 -10.67
N ALA A 134 -9.62 -3.21 -9.45
CA ALA A 134 -8.64 -2.55 -8.59
C ALA A 134 -7.19 -2.74 -9.07
N GLY A 135 -6.91 -2.31 -10.30
CA GLY A 135 -5.58 -2.31 -10.91
C GLY A 135 -4.85 -0.96 -10.87
N ASN A 136 -5.52 0.11 -10.44
CA ASN A 136 -5.05 1.49 -10.55
C ASN A 136 -3.63 1.69 -10.03
N ILE A 137 -3.34 1.23 -8.81
CA ILE A 137 -2.03 1.40 -8.17
C ILE A 137 -0.96 0.60 -8.90
N SER A 138 -1.23 -0.66 -9.26
CA SER A 138 -0.28 -1.52 -9.98
C SER A 138 0.01 -0.98 -11.38
N LEU A 139 -1.01 -0.49 -12.09
CA LEU A 139 -0.89 0.12 -13.40
C LEU A 139 -0.13 1.45 -13.33
N ALA A 140 -0.39 2.27 -12.30
CA ALA A 140 0.35 3.51 -12.05
C ALA A 140 1.83 3.25 -11.76
N GLN A 141 2.14 2.24 -10.94
CA GLN A 141 3.52 1.84 -10.67
C GLN A 141 4.23 1.33 -11.93
N ALA A 142 3.53 0.54 -12.75
CA ALA A 142 4.04 0.08 -14.04
C ALA A 142 4.29 1.26 -14.99
N TYR A 143 3.36 2.20 -15.09
CA TYR A 143 3.52 3.43 -15.88
C TYR A 143 4.75 4.24 -15.44
N ILE A 144 4.90 4.47 -14.13
CA ILE A 144 6.08 5.18 -13.58
C ILE A 144 7.37 4.43 -13.95
N SER A 145 7.39 3.10 -13.83
CA SER A 145 8.55 2.30 -14.20
C SER A 145 8.91 2.43 -15.68
N ASP A 146 7.89 2.60 -16.55
CA ASP A 146 8.09 2.72 -17.99
C ASP A 146 8.59 4.12 -18.41
N VAL A 147 8.21 5.19 -17.67
CA VAL A 147 8.55 6.60 -18.03
C VAL A 147 9.73 7.18 -17.24
N THR A 148 10.22 6.48 -16.20
CA THR A 148 11.24 7.00 -15.29
C THR A 148 12.52 6.20 -15.40
N ARG A 149 13.67 6.89 -15.47
CA ARG A 149 14.99 6.27 -15.47
C ARG A 149 15.22 5.47 -14.19
N PRO A 150 15.97 4.34 -14.23
CA PRO A 150 16.21 3.48 -13.06
C PRO A 150 16.67 4.22 -11.82
N GLU A 151 17.53 5.22 -11.96
CA GLU A 151 18.13 5.99 -10.85
C GLU A 151 17.08 6.86 -10.12
N LYS A 152 16.02 7.29 -10.82
CA LYS A 152 14.96 8.16 -10.29
C LYS A 152 13.70 7.42 -9.90
N ARG A 153 13.58 6.11 -10.19
CA ARG A 153 12.38 5.30 -9.87
C ARG A 153 12.03 5.32 -8.38
N ALA A 154 13.03 5.25 -7.50
CA ALA A 154 12.81 5.28 -6.07
C ALA A 154 12.13 6.58 -5.62
N ALA A 155 12.56 7.73 -6.15
CA ALA A 155 11.95 9.02 -5.86
C ALA A 155 10.53 9.12 -6.45
N ALA A 156 10.29 8.55 -7.62
CA ALA A 156 8.96 8.52 -8.25
C ALA A 156 7.97 7.64 -7.48
N PHE A 157 8.39 6.48 -6.97
CA PHE A 157 7.58 5.65 -6.07
C PHE A 157 7.35 6.31 -4.72
N GLY A 158 8.29 7.12 -4.23
CA GLY A 158 8.11 7.95 -3.04
C GLY A 158 6.92 8.91 -3.16
N LYS A 159 6.64 9.44 -4.37
CA LYS A 159 5.44 10.26 -4.61
C LYS A 159 4.14 9.46 -4.46
N ILE A 160 4.10 8.19 -4.90
CA ILE A 160 2.94 7.31 -4.64
C ILE A 160 2.74 7.12 -3.13
N ALA A 161 3.82 6.88 -2.38
CA ALA A 161 3.73 6.74 -0.93
C ALA A 161 3.21 8.04 -0.26
N MET A 162 3.61 9.21 -0.77
CA MET A 162 3.09 10.51 -0.33
C MET A 162 1.59 10.64 -0.61
N ALA A 163 1.09 10.17 -1.78
CA ALA A 163 -0.34 10.16 -2.09
C ALA A 163 -1.14 9.33 -1.06
N PHE A 164 -0.61 8.19 -0.62
CA PHE A 164 -1.21 7.41 0.46
C PHE A 164 -1.22 8.16 1.79
N GLY A 165 -0.14 8.84 2.17
CA GLY A 165 -0.07 9.66 3.39
C GLY A 165 -1.13 10.76 3.38
N ILE A 166 -1.22 11.53 2.28
CA ILE A 166 -2.23 12.58 2.10
C ILE A 166 -3.64 11.97 2.14
N GLY A 167 -3.84 10.85 1.44
CA GLY A 167 -5.14 10.17 1.40
C GLY A 167 -5.61 9.69 2.77
N PHE A 168 -4.71 9.16 3.59
CA PHE A 168 -5.00 8.72 4.96
C PHE A 168 -5.43 9.86 5.90
N PHE A 169 -4.96 11.08 5.66
CA PHE A 169 -5.37 12.26 6.42
C PHE A 169 -6.63 12.90 5.83
N VAL A 170 -6.62 13.19 4.53
CA VAL A 170 -7.68 13.97 3.87
C VAL A 170 -8.94 13.12 3.66
N GLY A 171 -8.81 11.82 3.31
CA GLY A 171 -9.95 10.95 3.03
C GLY A 171 -10.92 10.84 4.22
N PRO A 172 -10.48 10.38 5.40
CA PRO A 172 -11.33 10.33 6.59
C PRO A 172 -11.82 11.71 7.06
N SER A 173 -11.02 12.77 6.87
CA SER A 173 -11.46 14.14 7.15
C SER A 173 -12.63 14.55 6.27
N LEU A 174 -12.58 14.21 4.97
CA LEU A 174 -13.68 14.40 4.04
C LEU A 174 -14.90 13.57 4.42
N THR A 175 -14.71 12.33 4.84
CA THR A 175 -15.82 11.50 5.34
C THR A 175 -16.51 12.18 6.51
N SER A 176 -15.75 12.65 7.51
CA SER A 176 -16.30 13.35 8.67
C SER A 176 -17.09 14.60 8.29
N PHE A 177 -16.54 15.39 7.36
CA PHE A 177 -17.21 16.60 6.87
C PHE A 177 -18.45 16.29 6.05
N LEU A 178 -18.39 15.34 5.13
CA LEU A 178 -19.47 15.02 4.21
C LEU A 178 -20.59 14.23 4.88
N PHE A 179 -20.31 13.50 5.95
CA PHE A 179 -21.31 12.70 6.66
C PHE A 179 -22.47 13.56 7.23
N GLN A 180 -22.24 14.84 7.53
CA GLN A 180 -23.30 15.78 7.95
C GLN A 180 -24.40 15.97 6.90
N PHE A 181 -24.10 15.73 5.61
CA PHE A 181 -25.08 15.80 4.50
C PHE A 181 -25.77 14.44 4.25
N GLY A 182 -25.52 13.44 5.11
CA GLY A 182 -26.10 12.12 5.05
C GLY A 182 -25.07 11.03 4.72
N PRO A 183 -25.39 9.75 5.02
CA PRO A 183 -24.46 8.63 4.89
C PRO A 183 -24.03 8.32 3.44
N LYS A 184 -24.82 8.73 2.46
CA LYS A 184 -24.49 8.56 1.02
C LYS A 184 -23.55 9.63 0.48
N ALA A 185 -23.47 10.80 1.13
CA ALA A 185 -22.67 11.92 0.61
C ALA A 185 -21.17 11.60 0.48
N PRO A 186 -20.50 10.94 1.46
CA PRO A 186 -19.10 10.53 1.29
C PRO A 186 -18.92 9.53 0.14
N ILE A 187 -19.86 8.59 -0.06
CA ILE A 187 -19.76 7.58 -1.13
C ILE A 187 -19.90 8.24 -2.51
N LEU A 188 -20.85 9.16 -2.65
CA LEU A 188 -21.02 9.94 -3.87
C LEU A 188 -19.81 10.83 -4.18
N ALA A 189 -19.19 11.39 -3.14
CA ALA A 189 -17.93 12.13 -3.29
C ALA A 189 -16.79 11.22 -3.76
N ALA A 190 -16.68 9.99 -3.25
CA ALA A 190 -15.71 9.02 -3.74
C ALA A 190 -15.96 8.63 -5.21
N ALA A 191 -17.23 8.45 -5.61
CA ALA A 191 -17.61 8.21 -7.01
C ALA A 191 -17.24 9.41 -7.90
N PHE A 192 -17.51 10.64 -7.45
CA PHE A 192 -17.16 11.85 -8.16
C PHE A 192 -15.64 12.02 -8.31
N LEU A 193 -14.88 11.77 -7.25
CA LEU A 193 -13.41 11.75 -7.32
C LEU A 193 -12.90 10.70 -8.31
N SER A 194 -13.49 9.50 -8.31
CA SER A 194 -13.13 8.45 -9.28
C SER A 194 -13.44 8.90 -10.71
N PHE A 195 -14.56 9.58 -10.96
CA PHE A 195 -14.86 10.20 -12.24
C PHE A 195 -13.83 11.28 -12.64
N CYS A 196 -13.44 12.14 -11.70
CA CYS A 196 -12.37 13.12 -11.93
C CYS A 196 -11.04 12.44 -12.28
N SER A 197 -10.72 11.31 -11.63
CA SER A 197 -9.54 10.51 -11.93
C SER A 197 -9.56 9.97 -13.37
N ILE A 198 -10.72 9.49 -13.86
CA ILE A 198 -10.91 9.07 -15.26
C ILE A 198 -10.62 10.24 -16.22
N VAL A 199 -11.21 11.40 -15.96
CA VAL A 199 -11.01 12.61 -16.79
C VAL A 199 -9.54 13.02 -16.77
N CYS A 200 -8.90 13.07 -15.61
CA CYS A 200 -7.47 13.38 -15.48
C CYS A 200 -6.61 12.38 -16.28
N THR A 201 -6.91 11.08 -16.18
CA THR A 201 -6.19 10.06 -16.94
C THR A 201 -6.38 10.24 -18.45
N ALA A 202 -7.61 10.48 -18.87
CA ALA A 202 -7.95 10.65 -20.29
C ALA A 202 -7.28 11.88 -20.91
N THR A 203 -7.22 13.00 -20.17
CA THR A 203 -6.72 14.28 -20.67
C THR A 203 -5.23 14.52 -20.43
N LEU A 204 -4.73 14.18 -19.23
CA LEU A 204 -3.38 14.54 -18.80
C LEU A 204 -2.34 13.45 -19.07
N LEU A 205 -2.73 12.15 -19.09
CA LEU A 205 -1.78 11.10 -19.41
C LEU A 205 -1.53 11.03 -20.92
N PRO A 206 -0.26 11.06 -21.37
CA PRO A 206 0.07 10.86 -22.76
C PRO A 206 -0.47 9.51 -23.26
N GLY A 207 -1.21 9.54 -24.37
CA GLY A 207 -1.61 8.33 -25.08
C GLY A 207 -0.46 7.86 -25.98
N GLY A 208 -0.22 6.58 -26.02
CA GLY A 208 0.76 5.94 -26.87
C GLY A 208 1.28 4.65 -26.21
N LYS A 209 1.69 3.67 -27.00
CA LYS A 209 2.59 2.64 -26.49
C LYS A 209 3.83 3.41 -26.04
N VAL A 210 4.03 3.57 -24.74
CA VAL A 210 5.28 4.09 -24.21
C VAL A 210 6.34 3.20 -24.81
N GLY A 211 7.15 3.79 -25.69
CA GLY A 211 8.00 3.07 -26.60
C GLY A 211 8.79 1.99 -25.85
N THR A 212 9.01 0.90 -26.51
CA THR A 212 10.02 -0.11 -26.25
C THR A 212 11.43 0.51 -26.26
N ALA A 213 11.60 1.63 -25.59
CA ALA A 213 12.87 2.31 -25.34
C ALA A 213 13.38 1.81 -24.00
N ALA A 214 13.87 0.70 -24.03
CA ALA A 214 14.91 -0.04 -23.35
C ALA A 214 14.52 -1.50 -23.54
N GLN A 215 15.22 -2.20 -24.39
CA GLN A 215 15.34 -3.64 -24.33
C GLN A 215 15.67 -4.00 -22.88
N ALA A 216 14.61 -4.06 -22.06
CA ALA A 216 14.70 -4.75 -20.81
C ALA A 216 15.17 -6.14 -21.21
N THR A 217 16.41 -6.48 -20.90
CA THR A 217 16.86 -7.87 -20.79
C THR A 217 15.66 -8.66 -20.33
N PRO A 218 15.34 -9.80 -20.97
CA PRO A 218 14.19 -10.60 -20.60
C PRO A 218 14.38 -10.99 -19.13
N GLN A 219 13.94 -10.10 -18.24
CA GLN A 219 13.79 -10.43 -16.84
C GLN A 219 12.80 -11.58 -16.89
N THR A 220 13.22 -12.72 -16.43
CA THR A 220 12.42 -13.91 -16.23
C THR A 220 11.25 -13.57 -15.33
N ARG A 221 10.24 -12.88 -15.91
CA ARG A 221 8.97 -12.67 -15.23
C ARG A 221 8.40 -14.05 -14.95
N PRO A 222 8.01 -14.36 -13.72
CA PRO A 222 7.41 -15.63 -13.39
C PRO A 222 6.27 -15.91 -14.38
N ARG A 223 6.38 -16.97 -15.20
CA ARG A 223 5.37 -17.32 -16.21
C ARG A 223 4.05 -17.82 -15.62
N GLY A 224 3.93 -17.97 -14.29
CA GLY A 224 2.72 -18.43 -13.59
C GLY A 224 2.08 -17.33 -12.75
N LEU A 225 0.74 -17.33 -12.66
CA LEU A 225 -0.04 -16.49 -11.74
C LEU A 225 0.38 -16.71 -10.27
N PHE A 226 0.82 -17.94 -9.94
CA PHE A 226 1.24 -18.39 -8.62
C PHE A 226 2.56 -19.17 -8.74
N ALA A 227 3.66 -18.48 -9.05
CA ALA A 227 4.98 -19.12 -9.14
C ALA A 227 5.60 -19.34 -7.74
N PHE A 228 4.93 -20.09 -6.86
CA PHE A 228 5.38 -20.38 -5.50
C PHE A 228 6.79 -20.95 -5.45
N GLY A 229 7.20 -21.72 -6.47
CA GLY A 229 8.55 -22.27 -6.56
C GLY A 229 9.67 -21.24 -6.62
N ILE A 230 9.41 -20.08 -7.26
CA ILE A 230 10.39 -18.99 -7.37
C ILE A 230 10.58 -18.30 -6.01
N TYR A 231 9.53 -18.20 -5.22
CA TYR A 231 9.57 -17.54 -3.93
C TYR A 231 10.24 -18.40 -2.84
N ARG A 232 10.26 -19.74 -3.01
CA ARG A 232 10.85 -20.67 -2.06
C ARG A 232 12.31 -20.32 -1.74
N LYS A 233 13.10 -19.90 -2.73
CA LYS A 233 14.51 -19.54 -2.54
C LYS A 233 14.71 -18.40 -1.54
N TYR A 234 13.75 -17.44 -1.46
CA TYR A 234 13.84 -16.30 -0.55
C TYR A 234 13.54 -16.67 0.91
N PHE A 235 12.86 -17.81 1.14
CA PHE A 235 12.63 -18.35 2.48
C PHE A 235 13.76 -19.26 2.97
N VAL A 236 14.73 -19.62 2.12
CA VAL A 236 15.90 -20.42 2.51
C VAL A 236 16.89 -19.58 3.33
N SER A 237 17.13 -18.32 2.97
CA SER A 237 17.98 -17.42 3.74
C SER A 237 17.32 -17.07 5.09
N PRO A 238 17.95 -17.39 6.25
CA PRO A 238 17.36 -17.12 7.57
C PRO A 238 17.04 -15.65 7.79
N ARG A 239 17.91 -14.75 7.33
CA ARG A 239 17.72 -13.29 7.44
C ARG A 239 16.52 -12.83 6.62
N LEU A 240 16.48 -13.17 5.34
CA LEU A 240 15.41 -12.73 4.43
C LEU A 240 14.07 -13.34 4.85
N ARG A 241 14.05 -14.60 5.27
CA ARG A 241 12.86 -15.24 5.85
C ARG A 241 12.35 -14.47 7.06
N SER A 242 13.24 -14.09 7.99
CA SER A 242 12.84 -13.31 9.17
C SER A 242 12.24 -11.94 8.78
N LEU A 243 12.84 -11.23 7.83
CA LEU A 243 12.31 -9.95 7.33
C LEU A 243 10.96 -10.11 6.62
N LEU A 244 10.79 -11.17 5.81
CA LEU A 244 9.51 -11.47 5.13
C LEU A 244 8.41 -11.83 6.13
N VAL A 245 8.73 -12.55 7.20
CA VAL A 245 7.76 -12.84 8.27
C VAL A 245 7.43 -11.58 9.06
N GLN A 246 8.41 -10.73 9.38
CA GLN A 246 8.18 -9.46 10.07
C GLN A 246 7.30 -8.51 9.26
N ILE A 247 7.53 -8.39 7.94
CA ILE A 247 6.69 -7.54 7.09
C ILE A 247 5.26 -8.10 6.95
N PHE A 248 5.11 -9.44 6.92
CA PHE A 248 3.79 -10.07 6.96
C PHE A 248 3.07 -9.80 8.27
N ILE A 249 3.76 -9.94 9.42
CA ILE A 249 3.24 -9.58 10.75
C ILE A 249 2.75 -8.12 10.74
N PHE A 250 3.55 -7.20 10.23
CA PHE A 250 3.15 -5.80 10.09
C PHE A 250 1.87 -5.65 9.26
N TYR A 251 1.81 -6.21 8.06
CA TYR A 251 0.62 -6.09 7.21
C TYR A 251 -0.62 -6.70 7.84
N PHE A 252 -0.46 -7.83 8.53
CA PHE A 252 -1.57 -8.52 9.18
C PHE A 252 -2.11 -7.70 10.36
N THR A 253 -1.24 -7.24 11.26
CA THR A 253 -1.64 -6.46 12.43
C THR A 253 -2.19 -5.10 12.06
N PHE A 254 -1.57 -4.43 11.08
CA PHE A 254 -2.07 -3.16 10.55
C PHE A 254 -3.44 -3.32 9.89
N SER A 255 -3.64 -4.36 9.07
CA SER A 255 -4.94 -4.62 8.43
C SER A 255 -6.01 -4.99 9.46
N ALA A 256 -5.69 -5.83 10.46
CA ALA A 256 -6.63 -6.15 11.54
C ALA A 256 -7.05 -4.89 12.31
N TYR A 257 -6.10 -4.01 12.62
CA TYR A 257 -6.34 -2.75 13.30
C TYR A 257 -7.16 -1.79 12.45
N ILE A 258 -6.71 -1.47 11.24
CA ILE A 258 -7.29 -0.40 10.43
C ILE A 258 -8.73 -0.72 10.00
N TYR A 259 -9.00 -1.98 9.67
CA TYR A 259 -10.33 -2.42 9.23
C TYR A 259 -11.28 -2.78 10.38
N GLY A 260 -10.75 -3.11 11.57
CA GLY A 260 -11.56 -3.38 12.76
C GLY A 260 -11.81 -2.17 13.62
N PHE A 261 -10.96 -1.13 13.55
CA PHE A 261 -10.99 0.01 14.47
C PHE A 261 -12.35 0.74 14.49
N ALA A 262 -12.99 0.93 13.34
CA ALA A 262 -14.27 1.62 13.27
C ALA A 262 -15.35 0.90 14.09
N LEU A 263 -15.49 -0.41 13.90
CA LEU A 263 -16.43 -1.26 14.64
C LEU A 263 -16.06 -1.39 16.12
N PHE A 264 -14.77 -1.48 16.43
CA PHE A 264 -14.29 -1.49 17.81
C PHE A 264 -14.64 -0.20 18.53
N ALA A 265 -14.33 0.95 17.91
CA ALA A 265 -14.55 2.25 18.52
C ALA A 265 -16.03 2.56 18.73
N GLU A 266 -16.91 2.17 17.80
CA GLU A 266 -18.37 2.29 17.94
C GLU A 266 -18.89 1.50 19.14
N ARG A 267 -18.41 0.27 19.34
CA ARG A 267 -18.89 -0.63 20.40
C ARG A 267 -18.25 -0.38 21.76
N ARG A 268 -17.06 0.19 21.80
CA ARG A 268 -16.31 0.41 23.04
C ARG A 268 -16.56 1.78 23.64
N PHE A 269 -16.73 2.82 22.81
CA PHE A 269 -16.77 4.20 23.29
C PHE A 269 -18.11 4.86 23.04
N THR A 270 -18.53 5.66 24.02
CA THR A 270 -19.72 6.51 23.91
C THR A 270 -19.32 7.99 24.03
N TYR A 271 -20.00 8.82 23.27
CA TYR A 271 -19.88 10.27 23.36
C TYR A 271 -21.28 10.87 23.53
N ALA A 272 -21.51 11.67 24.60
CA ALA A 272 -22.82 12.20 24.99
C ALA A 272 -23.90 11.09 25.09
N GLY A 273 -23.55 9.93 25.64
CA GLY A 273 -24.47 8.81 25.85
C GLY A 273 -24.83 8.00 24.59
N LYS A 274 -24.21 8.28 23.45
CA LYS A 274 -24.42 7.55 22.17
C LYS A 274 -23.12 6.89 21.69
N PRO A 275 -23.19 5.74 21.02
CA PRO A 275 -22.03 5.16 20.33
C PRO A 275 -21.37 6.15 19.36
N LEU A 276 -20.07 6.00 19.12
CA LEU A 276 -19.35 6.84 18.15
C LEU A 276 -19.94 6.64 16.75
N ASN A 277 -20.20 7.75 16.09
CA ASN A 277 -20.70 7.76 14.72
C ASN A 277 -19.52 7.83 13.69
N PRO A 278 -19.77 7.63 12.38
CA PRO A 278 -18.75 7.69 11.34
C PRO A 278 -17.98 9.01 11.30
N GLN A 279 -18.62 10.13 11.65
CA GLN A 279 -17.98 11.44 11.70
C GLN A 279 -16.87 11.50 12.76
N GLN A 280 -17.17 11.04 13.97
CA GLN A 280 -16.22 11.04 15.09
C GLN A 280 -15.07 10.06 14.86
N ILE A 281 -15.38 8.90 14.28
CA ILE A 281 -14.37 7.90 13.90
C ILE A 281 -13.48 8.42 12.75
N GLY A 282 -14.04 9.14 11.81
CA GLY A 282 -13.28 9.80 10.76
C GLY A 282 -12.27 10.81 11.31
N TYR A 283 -12.61 11.56 12.39
CA TYR A 283 -11.63 12.43 13.07
C TYR A 283 -10.47 11.65 13.71
N ALA A 284 -10.75 10.46 14.29
CA ALA A 284 -9.69 9.60 14.81
C ALA A 284 -8.74 9.12 13.69
N PHE A 285 -9.29 8.66 12.56
CA PHE A 285 -8.48 8.29 11.40
C PHE A 285 -7.69 9.47 10.81
N ALA A 286 -8.29 10.66 10.76
CA ALA A 286 -7.60 11.87 10.32
C ALA A 286 -6.42 12.20 11.25
N TYR A 287 -6.59 12.07 12.56
CA TYR A 287 -5.50 12.23 13.54
C TYR A 287 -4.38 11.22 13.29
N PHE A 288 -4.69 9.92 13.07
CA PHE A 288 -3.69 8.90 12.74
C PHE A 288 -2.95 9.22 11.43
N GLY A 289 -3.68 9.68 10.42
CA GLY A 289 -3.11 10.11 9.14
C GLY A 289 -2.18 11.31 9.27
N LEU A 290 -2.55 12.32 10.08
CA LEU A 290 -1.73 13.50 10.35
C LEU A 290 -0.39 13.11 10.97
N ILE A 291 -0.43 12.24 12.00
CA ILE A 291 0.80 11.72 12.62
C ILE A 291 1.64 10.96 11.57
N GLY A 292 1.00 10.15 10.73
CA GLY A 292 1.67 9.41 9.65
C GLY A 292 2.40 10.34 8.68
N ILE A 293 1.79 11.45 8.27
CA ILE A 293 2.41 12.47 7.40
C ILE A 293 3.62 13.10 8.09
N ILE A 294 3.48 13.52 9.35
CA ILE A 294 4.58 14.13 10.10
C ILE A 294 5.75 13.15 10.24
N LEU A 295 5.46 11.90 10.58
CA LEU A 295 6.48 10.86 10.74
C LEU A 295 7.20 10.56 9.44
N GLN A 296 6.46 10.27 8.37
CA GLN A 296 7.05 9.84 7.09
C GLN A 296 7.66 11.01 6.32
N GLY A 297 7.06 12.20 6.40
CA GLY A 297 7.53 13.39 5.68
C GLY A 297 8.75 14.05 6.32
N PHE A 298 8.79 14.11 7.64
CA PHE A 298 9.78 14.94 8.34
C PHE A 298 10.70 14.16 9.30
N LEU A 299 10.18 13.14 9.99
CA LEU A 299 10.91 12.49 11.08
C LEU A 299 11.63 11.21 10.65
N LEU A 300 11.13 10.47 9.66
CA LEU A 300 11.68 9.17 9.26
C LEU A 300 13.16 9.27 8.88
N GLY A 301 13.52 10.24 8.03
CA GLY A 301 14.91 10.43 7.59
C GLY A 301 15.89 10.71 8.74
N PRO A 302 15.65 11.71 9.61
CA PRO A 302 16.45 11.94 10.81
C PRO A 302 16.52 10.76 11.76
N LEU A 303 15.40 10.07 12.00
CA LEU A 303 15.34 8.89 12.87
C LEU A 303 16.19 7.74 12.33
N VAL A 304 16.10 7.44 11.03
CA VAL A 304 16.93 6.41 10.38
C VAL A 304 18.42 6.75 10.50
N ARG A 305 18.80 8.00 10.27
CA ARG A 305 20.19 8.43 10.39
C ARG A 305 20.71 8.31 11.82
N ARG A 306 19.88 8.60 12.84
CA ARG A 306 20.30 8.62 14.24
C ARG A 306 20.32 7.22 14.87
N PHE A 307 19.32 6.37 14.59
CA PHE A 307 19.12 5.09 15.28
C PHE A 307 19.42 3.88 14.40
N GLY A 308 19.43 4.03 13.07
CA GLY A 308 19.50 2.93 12.11
C GLY A 308 18.17 2.20 11.96
N GLU A 309 18.00 1.49 10.83
CA GLU A 309 16.74 0.83 10.47
C GLU A 309 16.33 -0.25 11.48
N ARG A 310 17.27 -1.12 11.89
CA ARG A 310 16.99 -2.23 12.81
C ARG A 310 16.47 -1.76 14.18
N ARG A 311 17.09 -0.74 14.79
CA ARG A 311 16.61 -0.21 16.08
C ARG A 311 15.24 0.45 15.93
N LEU A 312 15.00 1.10 14.80
CA LEU A 312 13.69 1.67 14.51
C LEU A 312 12.61 0.59 14.37
N VAL A 313 12.91 -0.55 13.75
CA VAL A 313 11.99 -1.68 13.70
C VAL A 313 11.65 -2.18 15.10
N LEU A 314 12.65 -2.32 16.01
CA LEU A 314 12.43 -2.70 17.40
C LEU A 314 11.52 -1.68 18.12
N TYR A 315 11.83 -0.39 18.05
CA TYR A 315 11.04 0.67 18.69
C TYR A 315 9.61 0.70 18.12
N SER A 316 9.46 0.47 16.84
CA SER A 316 8.16 0.49 16.17
C SER A 316 7.28 -0.69 16.57
N PHE A 317 7.83 -1.93 16.65
CA PHE A 317 7.08 -3.06 17.19
C PHE A 317 6.68 -2.82 18.65
N THR A 318 7.59 -2.30 19.47
CA THR A 318 7.29 -1.96 20.87
C THR A 318 6.19 -0.91 20.97
N ALA A 319 6.24 0.14 20.15
CA ALA A 319 5.20 1.15 20.10
C ALA A 319 3.85 0.58 19.64
N CYS A 320 3.82 -0.29 18.64
CA CYS A 320 2.61 -0.99 18.23
C CYS A 320 2.02 -1.84 19.37
N ILE A 321 2.86 -2.61 20.08
CA ILE A 321 2.42 -3.43 21.22
C ILE A 321 1.78 -2.55 22.30
N VAL A 322 2.48 -1.48 22.70
CA VAL A 322 1.97 -0.54 23.71
C VAL A 322 0.68 0.11 23.26
N GLY A 323 0.63 0.60 22.02
CA GLY A 323 -0.54 1.27 21.46
C GLY A 323 -1.75 0.33 21.35
N TYR A 324 -1.56 -0.90 20.82
CA TYR A 324 -2.66 -1.86 20.71
C TYR A 324 -3.18 -2.27 22.10
N LEU A 325 -2.31 -2.62 23.05
CA LEU A 325 -2.72 -2.96 24.40
C LEU A 325 -3.44 -1.79 25.09
N ALA A 326 -2.97 -0.55 24.90
CA ALA A 326 -3.55 0.62 25.52
C ALA A 326 -5.01 0.84 25.12
N PHE A 327 -5.45 0.42 23.92
CA PHE A 327 -6.87 0.50 23.52
C PHE A 327 -7.81 -0.30 24.44
N SER A 328 -7.34 -1.35 25.11
CA SER A 328 -8.17 -2.12 26.05
C SER A 328 -8.38 -1.45 27.40
N PHE A 329 -7.54 -0.46 27.76
CA PHE A 329 -7.54 0.18 29.08
C PHE A 329 -8.18 1.57 29.09
N ILE A 330 -8.47 2.14 27.91
CA ILE A 330 -9.11 3.47 27.83
C ILE A 330 -10.62 3.36 27.86
N ASP A 331 -11.27 4.29 28.58
CA ASP A 331 -12.73 4.29 28.79
C ASP A 331 -13.44 5.44 28.08
N GLY A 332 -12.73 6.37 27.47
CA GLY A 332 -13.34 7.52 26.80
C GLY A 332 -12.76 7.81 25.42
N PRO A 333 -13.55 8.38 24.48
CA PRO A 333 -13.14 8.61 23.10
C PRO A 333 -11.98 9.61 22.96
N LEU A 334 -11.84 10.57 23.87
CA LEU A 334 -10.72 11.53 23.84
C LEU A 334 -9.38 10.86 24.10
N TRP A 335 -9.36 9.79 24.87
CA TRP A 335 -8.14 9.04 25.16
C TRP A 335 -7.65 8.18 23.99
N ILE A 336 -8.44 8.03 22.91
CA ILE A 336 -8.03 7.35 21.66
C ILE A 336 -6.74 7.98 21.10
N ALA A 337 -6.51 9.28 21.36
CA ALA A 337 -5.32 9.98 20.88
C ALA A 337 -4.00 9.36 21.41
N VAL A 338 -3.98 8.85 22.64
CA VAL A 338 -2.77 8.28 23.24
C VAL A 338 -2.34 6.97 22.57
N PRO A 339 -3.16 5.88 22.57
CA PRO A 339 -2.81 4.66 21.84
C PRO A 339 -2.68 4.91 20.33
N GLY A 340 -3.45 5.84 19.77
CA GLY A 340 -3.34 6.26 18.39
C GLY A 340 -1.98 6.85 18.02
N LEU A 341 -1.36 7.61 18.92
CA LEU A 341 0.00 8.12 18.73
C LEU A 341 1.02 6.98 18.61
N PHE A 342 0.96 6.01 19.54
CA PHE A 342 1.88 4.88 19.56
C PHE A 342 1.69 3.97 18.34
N THR A 343 0.43 3.65 17.98
CA THR A 343 0.16 2.82 16.80
C THR A 343 0.52 3.54 15.51
N SER A 344 0.30 4.85 15.40
CA SER A 344 0.69 5.62 14.22
C SER A 344 2.21 5.71 14.08
N PHE A 345 2.94 5.89 15.20
CA PHE A 345 4.40 5.86 15.21
C PHE A 345 4.92 4.51 14.72
N GLY A 346 4.46 3.41 15.32
CA GLY A 346 4.88 2.07 14.96
C GLY A 346 4.57 1.74 13.50
N ASN A 347 3.31 1.89 13.10
CA ASN A 347 2.86 1.57 11.75
C ASN A 347 3.48 2.48 10.66
N GLY A 348 3.73 3.74 10.98
CA GLY A 348 4.34 4.70 10.04
C GLY A 348 5.79 4.39 9.70
N ILE A 349 6.53 3.75 10.60
CA ILE A 349 7.96 3.47 10.45
C ILE A 349 8.23 2.02 10.02
N LEU A 350 7.47 1.02 10.52
CA LEU A 350 7.72 -0.40 10.27
C LEU A 350 7.81 -0.74 8.78
N ARG A 351 6.82 -0.30 8.00
CA ARG A 351 6.76 -0.61 6.56
C ARG A 351 8.00 -0.14 5.80
N PRO A 352 8.36 1.16 5.82
CA PRO A 352 9.53 1.65 5.09
C PRO A 352 10.84 1.06 5.61
N ALA A 353 11.01 0.88 6.93
CA ALA A 353 12.23 0.34 7.51
C ALA A 353 12.47 -1.13 7.10
N ILE A 354 11.47 -2.00 7.26
CA ILE A 354 11.61 -3.43 6.88
C ILE A 354 11.74 -3.57 5.36
N THR A 355 10.99 -2.78 4.57
CA THR A 355 11.07 -2.84 3.09
C THR A 355 12.46 -2.41 2.61
N SER A 356 13.08 -1.42 3.24
CA SER A 356 14.46 -1.00 2.96
C SER A 356 15.46 -2.12 3.27
N GLU A 357 15.34 -2.77 4.43
CA GLU A 357 16.20 -3.90 4.80
C GLU A 357 16.03 -5.10 3.83
N ILE A 358 14.79 -5.41 3.44
CA ILE A 358 14.51 -6.46 2.44
C ILE A 358 15.20 -6.12 1.12
N SER A 359 15.06 -4.88 0.64
CA SER A 359 15.65 -4.45 -0.64
C SER A 359 17.18 -4.53 -0.63
N ARG A 360 17.82 -4.23 0.52
CA ARG A 360 19.29 -4.34 0.67
C ARG A 360 19.78 -5.78 0.85
N SER A 361 18.89 -6.69 1.23
CA SER A 361 19.24 -8.10 1.47
C SER A 361 19.24 -8.95 0.20
N VAL A 362 18.93 -8.35 -0.97
CA VAL A 362 18.87 -9.02 -2.26
C VAL A 362 19.62 -8.24 -3.32
N GLU A 363 20.09 -8.91 -4.37
CA GLU A 363 20.76 -8.28 -5.47
C GLU A 363 19.82 -7.38 -6.29
N ARG A 364 20.37 -6.37 -6.96
CA ARG A 364 19.58 -5.36 -7.71
C ARG A 364 18.60 -5.97 -8.71
N TYR A 365 18.99 -7.08 -9.37
CA TYR A 365 18.12 -7.75 -10.35
C TYR A 365 16.98 -8.55 -9.70
N GLU A 366 17.07 -8.89 -8.41
CA GLU A 366 16.05 -9.62 -7.66
C GLU A 366 15.04 -8.71 -6.92
N GLN A 367 15.39 -7.42 -6.75
CA GLN A 367 14.57 -6.48 -5.99
C GLN A 367 13.12 -6.43 -6.48
N GLY A 368 12.90 -6.43 -7.81
CA GLY A 368 11.55 -6.44 -8.37
C GLY A 368 10.73 -7.68 -7.98
N THR A 369 11.37 -8.85 -7.96
CA THR A 369 10.71 -10.12 -7.59
C THR A 369 10.35 -10.13 -6.10
N VAL A 370 11.26 -9.66 -5.24
CA VAL A 370 11.04 -9.64 -3.78
C VAL A 370 10.01 -8.56 -3.39
N LEU A 371 10.00 -7.41 -4.07
CA LEU A 371 8.94 -6.41 -3.89
C LEU A 371 7.56 -6.94 -4.34
N GLY A 372 7.51 -7.75 -5.40
CA GLY A 372 6.31 -8.47 -5.81
C GLY A 372 5.84 -9.49 -4.76
N LEU A 373 6.77 -10.24 -4.15
CA LEU A 373 6.48 -11.13 -3.01
C LEU A 373 5.93 -10.34 -1.83
N ASN A 374 6.55 -9.21 -1.49
CA ASN A 374 6.08 -8.32 -0.44
C ASN A 374 4.63 -7.85 -0.68
N GLN A 375 4.28 -7.48 -1.91
CA GLN A 375 2.91 -7.12 -2.29
C GLN A 375 1.93 -8.30 -2.15
N SER A 376 2.36 -9.51 -2.49
CA SER A 376 1.54 -10.72 -2.31
C SER A 376 1.28 -11.01 -0.82
N LEU A 377 2.29 -10.85 0.04
CA LEU A 377 2.14 -10.98 1.49
C LEU A 377 1.16 -9.95 2.05
N GLN A 378 1.22 -8.71 1.57
CA GLN A 378 0.25 -7.67 1.91
C GLN A 378 -1.18 -8.07 1.53
N SER A 379 -1.39 -8.58 0.32
CA SER A 379 -2.72 -8.98 -0.15
C SER A 379 -3.29 -10.13 0.69
N VAL A 380 -2.47 -11.15 1.02
CA VAL A 380 -2.89 -12.24 1.91
C VAL A 380 -3.28 -11.72 3.28
N ALA A 381 -2.51 -10.80 3.85
CA ALA A 381 -2.84 -10.16 5.12
C ALA A 381 -4.16 -9.38 5.06
N GLN A 382 -4.41 -8.64 3.97
CA GLN A 382 -5.65 -7.89 3.77
C GLN A 382 -6.89 -8.78 3.57
N ILE A 383 -6.71 -10.04 3.14
CA ILE A 383 -7.81 -11.02 3.05
C ILE A 383 -8.10 -11.62 4.43
N LEU A 384 -7.08 -12.01 5.17
CA LEU A 384 -7.25 -12.80 6.41
C LEU A 384 -7.49 -11.93 7.64
N ALA A 385 -6.79 -10.80 7.76
CA ALA A 385 -6.79 -9.99 8.97
C ALA A 385 -8.16 -9.33 9.28
N PRO A 386 -8.91 -8.78 8.31
CA PRO A 386 -10.24 -8.24 8.59
C PRO A 386 -11.20 -9.32 9.12
N LEU A 387 -11.15 -10.54 8.58
CA LEU A 387 -12.00 -11.65 9.05
C LEU A 387 -11.74 -11.99 10.52
N ALA A 388 -10.45 -12.12 10.91
CA ALA A 388 -10.08 -12.38 12.28
C ALA A 388 -10.47 -11.22 13.21
N SER A 389 -10.22 -9.99 12.79
CA SER A 389 -10.53 -8.77 13.53
C SER A 389 -12.03 -8.63 13.78
N THR A 390 -12.84 -8.71 12.74
CA THR A 390 -14.28 -8.54 12.83
C THR A 390 -15.00 -9.72 13.48
N PHE A 391 -14.43 -10.93 13.41
CA PHE A 391 -14.88 -12.09 14.18
C PHE A 391 -14.81 -11.81 15.68
N LEU A 392 -13.69 -11.32 16.18
CA LEU A 392 -13.53 -10.97 17.60
C LEU A 392 -14.53 -9.89 18.04
N ILE A 393 -14.71 -8.84 17.24
CA ILE A 393 -15.63 -7.76 17.53
C ILE A 393 -17.07 -8.25 17.51
N GLY A 394 -17.45 -9.13 16.58
CA GLY A 394 -18.78 -9.70 16.46
C GLY A 394 -19.20 -10.55 17.67
N HIS A 395 -18.22 -11.12 18.37
CA HIS A 395 -18.44 -11.85 19.62
C HIS A 395 -18.26 -10.98 20.88
N TRP A 396 -18.22 -9.66 20.74
CA TRP A 396 -18.00 -8.70 21.83
C TRP A 396 -16.68 -8.88 22.58
N LEU A 397 -15.71 -9.54 21.95
CA LEU A 397 -14.36 -9.75 22.50
C LEU A 397 -13.49 -8.50 22.24
N LEU A 398 -13.90 -7.34 22.78
CA LEU A 398 -13.27 -6.05 22.49
C LEU A 398 -11.85 -5.95 23.07
N ALA A 399 -11.62 -6.41 24.29
CA ALA A 399 -10.28 -6.44 24.87
C ALA A 399 -9.37 -7.46 24.14
N PRO A 400 -9.80 -8.71 23.88
CA PRO A 400 -9.06 -9.64 23.02
C PRO A 400 -8.77 -9.10 21.61
N TRP A 401 -9.64 -8.28 21.02
CA TRP A 401 -9.38 -7.62 19.75
C TRP A 401 -8.13 -6.73 19.82
N ALA A 402 -7.94 -5.96 20.89
CA ALA A 402 -6.76 -5.12 21.08
C ALA A 402 -5.51 -5.96 21.40
N TRP A 403 -5.65 -7.07 22.16
CA TRP A 403 -4.53 -7.95 22.51
C TRP A 403 -4.03 -8.77 21.32
N PHE A 404 -4.91 -9.14 20.39
CA PHE A 404 -4.60 -9.96 19.24
C PHE A 404 -3.47 -9.40 18.36
N PRO A 405 -3.57 -8.15 17.80
CA PRO A 405 -2.46 -7.56 17.06
C PRO A 405 -1.22 -7.31 17.93
N ALA A 406 -1.38 -7.02 19.23
CA ALA A 406 -0.27 -6.86 20.15
C ALA A 406 0.53 -8.17 20.32
N ALA A 407 -0.16 -9.30 20.52
CA ALA A 407 0.47 -10.61 20.62
C ALA A 407 1.25 -10.99 19.34
N ILE A 408 0.69 -10.70 18.18
CA ILE A 408 1.37 -10.93 16.90
C ILE A 408 2.56 -9.99 16.72
N CYS A 409 2.47 -8.74 17.16
CA CYS A 409 3.61 -7.82 17.17
C CYS A 409 4.74 -8.27 18.11
N MET A 410 4.41 -8.92 19.25
CA MET A 410 5.43 -9.52 20.13
C MET A 410 6.26 -10.60 19.42
N LEU A 411 5.62 -11.41 18.56
CA LEU A 411 6.35 -12.35 17.70
C LEU A 411 7.28 -11.62 16.73
N GLY A 412 6.82 -10.52 16.12
CA GLY A 412 7.65 -9.66 15.24
C GLY A 412 8.85 -9.07 15.97
N LEU A 413 8.64 -8.56 17.19
CA LEU A 413 9.69 -8.04 18.07
C LEU A 413 10.71 -9.13 18.41
N TRP A 414 10.25 -10.32 18.82
CA TRP A 414 11.10 -11.47 19.14
C TRP A 414 11.97 -11.88 17.94
N LEU A 415 11.38 -11.95 16.73
CA LEU A 415 12.14 -12.26 15.52
C LEU A 415 13.21 -11.19 15.24
N CYS A 416 12.90 -9.91 15.46
CA CYS A 416 13.85 -8.81 15.25
C CYS A 416 15.03 -8.90 16.24
N VAL A 417 14.77 -9.23 17.52
CA VAL A 417 15.82 -9.41 18.56
C VAL A 417 16.73 -10.60 18.23
N ARG A 418 16.17 -11.71 17.77
CA ARG A 418 16.91 -12.93 17.45
C ARG A 418 17.70 -12.89 16.13
N MET A 419 17.48 -11.87 15.29
CA MET A 419 18.28 -11.74 14.08
C MET A 419 19.75 -11.54 14.42
N PRO A 420 20.69 -12.33 13.84
CA PRO A 420 22.12 -12.16 14.08
C PRO A 420 22.55 -10.73 13.78
N HIS A 421 23.39 -10.16 14.64
CA HIS A 421 24.13 -8.96 14.33
C HIS A 421 25.11 -9.34 13.21
N GLU A 422 24.89 -8.91 11.99
CA GLU A 422 26.01 -8.77 11.07
C GLU A 422 26.87 -7.61 11.60
N ALA A 423 28.02 -7.96 12.17
CA ALA A 423 29.16 -7.06 12.12
C ALA A 423 29.26 -6.61 10.66
N ALA A 424 29.36 -5.30 10.43
CA ALA A 424 29.48 -4.71 9.12
C ALA A 424 30.45 -5.59 8.29
N VAL A 425 29.91 -6.20 7.23
CA VAL A 425 30.78 -6.72 6.19
C VAL A 425 31.41 -5.47 5.61
N GLN A 426 32.61 -5.20 6.11
CA GLN A 426 33.49 -4.19 5.57
C GLN A 426 33.59 -4.45 4.08
N MET A 427 33.21 -3.41 3.32
CA MET A 427 33.68 -3.26 1.95
C MET A 427 35.20 -3.38 1.98
N SER A 428 35.70 -4.53 1.63
CA SER A 428 37.06 -4.69 1.12
C SER A 428 37.00 -4.74 -0.39
#